data_f2fe4f1c7e3fffd3dcc0540ea04dcd34
#
_entry.id   f2fe4f1c7e3fffd3dcc0540ea04dcd34
#
_cell.length_a   1.000
_cell.length_b   1.000
_cell.length_c   1.000
_cell.angle_alpha   90.00
_cell.angle_beta   90.00
_cell.angle_gamma   90.00
#
_symmetry.space_group_name_H-M   'P 1'
#
loop_
_entity.id
_entity.type
_entity.pdbx_description
1 polymer ?
#
loop_
_entity_poly.entity_id
_entity_poly.type
_entity_poly.pdbx_seq_one_letter_code
_entity_poly.pdbx_strand_id
1 'polypeptide(L)'
;MMFSIERNSAREQAEDTLDEGLEFLDQGQEEAAGGYFFRSVEIDPTYADGYNHLGNIAWRKGDWKQAENLYRKAVRLAELEVEDIPKGHFWGILESRPYMRALHGLGLTAWKDGRIDEAIGIFKQMLKLNPNDNQGVRYLMGPLFHQKGDLEEACKWYRKNSDDPHNLYNYGLALFQQKKTDRATEILIFAISSNPYVAPILLGKRLPRRDWWHGISWAGPDCARDYVEDYGFWWEKEMSSLALLDLIWGSAEVQQNLKNFFRLRRAMTKANTGEERVSLGRASDELWSPKKVGRLAALLYQRFK
;
A
#
# COMPACT_ATOMS: atom_id res chain seq x y z
N MET A 1 20.51 -21.25 35.26
CA MET A 1 20.00 -22.46 34.53
C MET A 1 18.50 -22.69 34.77
N MET A 2 18.01 -22.71 36.02
CA MET A 2 16.58 -22.90 36.31
C MET A 2 15.68 -21.76 35.80
N PHE A 3 16.06 -20.50 36.01
CA PHE A 3 15.36 -19.32 35.48
C PHE A 3 15.30 -19.23 33.95
N SER A 4 16.29 -19.77 33.23
CA SER A 4 16.27 -19.80 31.75
C SER A 4 15.33 -20.86 31.21
N ILE A 5 15.16 -21.99 31.91
CA ILE A 5 14.25 -23.07 31.51
C ILE A 5 12.79 -22.64 31.74
N GLU A 6 12.48 -22.00 32.88
CA GLU A 6 11.15 -21.48 33.17
C GLU A 6 10.75 -20.35 32.21
N ARG A 7 11.69 -19.48 31.85
CA ARG A 7 11.45 -18.39 30.88
C ARG A 7 11.18 -18.92 29.46
N ASN A 8 11.89 -19.97 29.03
CA ASN A 8 11.63 -20.61 27.73
C ASN A 8 10.23 -21.26 27.72
N SER A 9 9.84 -21.95 28.78
CA SER A 9 8.51 -22.56 28.88
C SER A 9 7.38 -21.51 28.88
N ALA A 10 7.55 -20.37 29.54
CA ALA A 10 6.55 -19.30 29.51
C ALA A 10 6.45 -18.64 28.12
N ARG A 11 7.58 -18.45 27.43
CA ARG A 11 7.61 -17.93 26.08
C ARG A 11 6.89 -18.85 25.08
N GLU A 12 7.20 -20.16 25.10
CA GLU A 12 6.54 -21.15 24.25
C GLU A 12 5.02 -21.18 24.51
N GLN A 13 4.60 -21.16 25.76
CA GLN A 13 3.18 -21.12 26.11
C GLN A 13 2.50 -19.82 25.66
N ALA A 14 3.21 -18.68 25.70
CA ALA A 14 2.69 -17.41 25.20
C ALA A 14 2.54 -17.40 23.68
N GLU A 15 3.48 -18.03 22.96
CA GLU A 15 3.44 -18.21 21.52
C GLU A 15 2.26 -19.10 21.10
N ASP A 16 2.10 -20.27 21.72
CA ASP A 16 0.96 -21.17 21.48
C ASP A 16 -0.38 -20.45 21.72
N THR A 17 -0.47 -19.70 22.82
CA THR A 17 -1.67 -18.92 23.14
C THR A 17 -1.95 -17.83 22.11
N LEU A 18 -0.91 -17.18 21.59
CA LEU A 18 -1.06 -16.19 20.52
C LEU A 18 -1.54 -16.84 19.21
N ASP A 19 -1.00 -18.01 18.87
CA ASP A 19 -1.38 -18.75 17.66
C ASP A 19 -2.86 -19.17 17.72
N GLU A 20 -3.37 -19.63 18.87
CA GLU A 20 -4.80 -19.83 19.08
C GLU A 20 -5.60 -18.54 18.81
N GLY A 21 -5.12 -17.40 19.28
CA GLY A 21 -5.74 -16.10 19.00
C GLY A 21 -5.76 -15.74 17.51
N LEU A 22 -4.72 -16.09 16.77
CA LEU A 22 -4.68 -15.87 15.32
C LEU A 22 -5.71 -16.73 14.58
N GLU A 23 -5.94 -17.96 15.00
CA GLU A 23 -7.02 -18.80 14.43
C GLU A 23 -8.41 -18.16 14.61
N PHE A 24 -8.69 -17.57 15.79
CA PHE A 24 -9.93 -16.81 15.99
C PHE A 24 -10.01 -15.56 15.12
N LEU A 25 -8.89 -14.88 14.92
CA LEU A 25 -8.85 -13.71 14.05
C LEU A 25 -9.14 -14.06 12.59
N ASP A 26 -8.61 -15.17 12.09
CA ASP A 26 -8.86 -15.68 10.73
C ASP A 26 -10.33 -16.06 10.52
N GLN A 27 -11.01 -16.45 11.60
CA GLN A 27 -12.46 -16.70 11.61
C GLN A 27 -13.30 -15.41 11.74
N GLY A 28 -12.67 -14.24 11.80
CA GLY A 28 -13.34 -12.95 12.01
C GLY A 28 -13.82 -12.70 13.45
N GLN A 29 -13.37 -13.50 14.42
CA GLN A 29 -13.75 -13.40 15.84
C GLN A 29 -12.74 -12.52 16.61
N GLU A 30 -12.71 -11.23 16.28
CA GLU A 30 -11.69 -10.28 16.78
C GLU A 30 -11.71 -10.13 18.31
N GLU A 31 -12.89 -10.17 18.94
CA GLU A 31 -12.99 -10.03 20.40
C GLU A 31 -12.38 -11.23 21.14
N ALA A 32 -12.66 -12.44 20.64
CA ALA A 32 -12.05 -13.66 21.18
C ALA A 32 -10.53 -13.64 20.97
N ALA A 33 -10.06 -13.31 19.76
CA ALA A 33 -8.64 -13.16 19.46
C ALA A 33 -7.95 -12.20 20.44
N GLY A 34 -8.57 -11.05 20.73
CA GLY A 34 -8.06 -10.08 21.69
C GLY A 34 -7.87 -10.65 23.10
N GLY A 35 -8.77 -11.52 23.54
CA GLY A 35 -8.64 -12.24 24.82
C GLY A 35 -7.41 -13.15 24.86
N TYR A 36 -7.15 -13.88 23.78
CA TYR A 36 -5.95 -14.71 23.64
C TYR A 36 -4.66 -13.89 23.58
N PHE A 37 -4.63 -12.81 22.82
CA PHE A 37 -3.45 -11.92 22.78
C PHE A 37 -3.18 -11.28 24.15
N PHE A 38 -4.22 -10.91 24.89
CA PHE A 38 -4.06 -10.42 26.25
C PHE A 38 -3.49 -11.49 27.18
N ARG A 39 -4.01 -12.72 27.10
CA ARG A 39 -3.51 -13.85 27.88
C ARG A 39 -2.06 -14.20 27.55
N SER A 40 -1.64 -14.10 26.28
CA SER A 40 -0.25 -14.36 25.90
C SER A 40 0.72 -13.40 26.58
N VAL A 41 0.38 -12.11 26.71
CA VAL A 41 1.21 -11.13 27.43
C VAL A 41 1.08 -11.20 28.96
N GLU A 42 0.06 -11.88 29.49
CA GLU A 42 0.01 -12.24 30.92
C GLU A 42 0.94 -13.40 31.24
N ILE A 43 1.04 -14.39 30.33
CA ILE A 43 1.94 -15.54 30.47
C ILE A 43 3.40 -15.09 30.35
N ASP A 44 3.74 -14.34 29.29
CA ASP A 44 5.07 -13.72 29.13
C ASP A 44 4.94 -12.20 28.90
N PRO A 45 5.08 -11.37 29.94
CA PRO A 45 5.03 -9.91 29.80
C PRO A 45 6.16 -9.30 28.96
N THR A 46 7.14 -10.09 28.54
CA THR A 46 8.23 -9.68 27.65
C THR A 46 7.98 -10.08 26.19
N TYR A 47 6.88 -10.77 25.87
CA TYR A 47 6.55 -11.23 24.53
C TYR A 47 6.03 -10.08 23.67
N ALA A 48 6.91 -9.52 22.85
CA ALA A 48 6.66 -8.32 22.04
C ALA A 48 5.50 -8.50 21.02
N ASP A 49 5.36 -9.70 20.44
CA ASP A 49 4.33 -9.94 19.42
C ASP A 49 2.91 -9.92 20.00
N GLY A 50 2.71 -10.35 21.23
CA GLY A 50 1.43 -10.20 21.88
C GLY A 50 0.97 -8.75 21.96
N TYR A 51 1.89 -7.81 22.27
CA TYR A 51 1.58 -6.38 22.26
C TYR A 51 1.36 -5.84 20.85
N ASN A 52 2.03 -6.36 19.82
CA ASN A 52 1.77 -6.00 18.42
C ASN A 52 0.32 -6.32 18.03
N HIS A 53 -0.15 -7.53 18.35
CA HIS A 53 -1.51 -7.96 18.01
C HIS A 53 -2.58 -7.22 18.81
N LEU A 54 -2.35 -6.93 20.08
CA LEU A 54 -3.21 -6.01 20.86
C LEU A 54 -3.23 -4.61 20.27
N GLY A 55 -2.08 -4.10 19.81
CA GLY A 55 -1.96 -2.82 19.11
C GLY A 55 -2.78 -2.80 17.82
N ASN A 56 -2.76 -3.89 17.03
CA ASN A 56 -3.56 -4.02 15.83
C ASN A 56 -5.07 -3.99 16.11
N ILE A 57 -5.52 -4.60 17.21
CA ILE A 57 -6.93 -4.54 17.63
C ILE A 57 -7.32 -3.11 18.04
N ALA A 58 -6.50 -2.46 18.87
CA ALA A 58 -6.74 -1.07 19.26
C ALA A 58 -6.78 -0.14 18.04
N TRP A 59 -5.87 -0.33 17.06
CA TRP A 59 -5.86 0.38 15.80
C TRP A 59 -7.18 0.23 15.03
N ARG A 60 -7.67 -0.99 14.84
CA ARG A 60 -8.94 -1.25 14.13
C ARG A 60 -10.14 -0.63 14.84
N LYS A 61 -10.12 -0.56 16.16
CA LYS A 61 -11.15 0.10 16.98
C LYS A 61 -11.06 1.63 16.95
N GLY A 62 -10.03 2.21 16.33
CA GLY A 62 -9.79 3.65 16.29
C GLY A 62 -9.18 4.23 17.57
N ASP A 63 -8.76 3.39 18.52
CA ASP A 63 -8.04 3.83 19.72
C ASP A 63 -6.54 3.98 19.43
N TRP A 64 -6.23 5.07 18.72
CA TRP A 64 -4.87 5.37 18.28
C TRP A 64 -3.89 5.53 19.44
N LYS A 65 -4.36 6.07 20.57
CA LYS A 65 -3.54 6.28 21.74
C LYS A 65 -3.16 4.96 22.42
N GLN A 66 -4.11 4.04 22.54
CA GLN A 66 -3.85 2.70 23.07
C GLN A 66 -2.95 1.92 22.10
N ALA A 67 -3.21 1.98 20.79
CA ALA A 67 -2.39 1.35 19.77
C ALA A 67 -0.93 1.82 19.86
N GLU A 68 -0.69 3.13 19.95
CA GLU A 68 0.65 3.69 20.10
C GLU A 68 1.36 3.17 21.35
N ASN A 69 0.69 3.16 22.50
CA ASN A 69 1.27 2.67 23.75
C ASN A 69 1.70 1.20 23.64
N LEU A 70 0.88 0.38 23.00
CA LEU A 70 1.14 -1.04 22.80
C LEU A 70 2.31 -1.26 21.81
N TYR A 71 2.33 -0.55 20.69
CA TYR A 71 3.46 -0.63 19.74
C TYR A 71 4.76 -0.09 20.34
N ARG A 72 4.74 1.01 21.11
CA ARG A 72 5.93 1.51 21.82
C ARG A 72 6.45 0.50 22.86
N LYS A 73 5.54 -0.24 23.53
CA LYS A 73 5.93 -1.32 24.43
C LYS A 73 6.56 -2.47 23.63
N ALA A 74 5.96 -2.89 22.53
CA ALA A 74 6.50 -3.93 21.66
C ALA A 74 7.88 -3.55 21.10
N VAL A 75 8.08 -2.31 20.63
CA VAL A 75 9.39 -1.80 20.19
C VAL A 75 10.44 -2.00 21.28
N ARG A 76 10.19 -1.49 22.49
CA ARG A 76 11.17 -1.59 23.62
C ARG A 76 11.51 -3.02 23.99
N LEU A 77 10.55 -3.93 23.95
CA LEU A 77 10.78 -5.35 24.27
C LEU A 77 11.57 -6.06 23.18
N ALA A 78 11.16 -5.87 21.93
CA ALA A 78 11.80 -6.52 20.80
C ALA A 78 13.17 -5.92 20.46
N GLU A 79 13.44 -4.64 20.79
CA GLU A 79 14.74 -4.00 20.56
C GLU A 79 15.88 -4.75 21.25
N LEU A 80 15.62 -5.29 22.46
CA LEU A 80 16.58 -6.09 23.22
C LEU A 80 16.90 -7.42 22.56
N GLU A 81 15.97 -7.96 21.76
CA GLU A 81 16.12 -9.25 21.06
C GLU A 81 16.85 -9.11 19.73
N VAL A 82 16.98 -7.89 19.20
CA VAL A 82 17.54 -7.63 17.85
C VAL A 82 18.88 -6.87 17.87
N GLU A 83 19.46 -6.61 19.04
CA GLU A 83 20.67 -5.80 19.18
C GLU A 83 21.85 -6.35 18.37
N ASP A 84 21.99 -7.66 18.33
CA ASP A 84 23.08 -8.36 17.62
C ASP A 84 22.76 -8.67 16.15
N ILE A 85 21.56 -8.31 15.66
CA ILE A 85 21.16 -8.61 14.28
C ILE A 85 21.79 -7.62 13.30
N PRO A 86 22.53 -8.09 12.28
CA PRO A 86 23.12 -7.20 11.28
C PRO A 86 22.05 -6.40 10.51
N LYS A 87 22.24 -5.10 10.40
CA LYS A 87 21.36 -4.21 9.61
C LYS A 87 21.32 -4.71 8.15
N GLY A 88 20.15 -4.70 7.56
CA GLY A 88 19.92 -5.18 6.19
C GLY A 88 19.41 -6.62 6.08
N HIS A 89 19.42 -7.39 7.17
CA HIS A 89 19.00 -8.80 7.19
C HIS A 89 17.75 -9.04 8.06
N PHE A 90 17.18 -8.01 8.66
CA PHE A 90 16.13 -8.13 9.67
C PHE A 90 14.96 -9.01 9.25
N TRP A 91 14.41 -8.86 8.07
CA TRP A 91 13.24 -9.67 7.67
C TRP A 91 13.53 -11.16 7.50
N GLY A 92 14.77 -11.52 7.18
CA GLY A 92 15.21 -12.91 7.02
C GLY A 92 15.33 -13.66 8.35
N ILE A 93 15.35 -12.95 9.48
CA ILE A 93 15.52 -13.48 10.82
C ILE A 93 14.16 -13.36 11.54
N LEU A 94 13.58 -14.49 11.98
CA LEU A 94 12.24 -14.54 12.54
C LEU A 94 12.11 -13.69 13.80
N GLU A 95 13.11 -13.73 14.64
CA GLU A 95 13.19 -13.03 15.91
C GLU A 95 13.14 -11.49 15.77
N SER A 96 13.49 -10.97 14.59
CA SER A 96 13.40 -9.54 14.32
C SER A 96 12.03 -9.07 13.82
N ARG A 97 11.18 -9.97 13.41
CA ARG A 97 9.86 -9.63 12.85
C ARG A 97 8.93 -8.91 13.83
N PRO A 98 8.88 -9.28 15.13
CA PRO A 98 8.14 -8.52 16.13
C PRO A 98 8.56 -7.04 16.20
N TYR A 99 9.87 -6.77 16.15
CA TYR A 99 10.40 -5.40 16.12
C TYR A 99 9.95 -4.65 14.85
N MET A 100 10.05 -5.28 13.70
CA MET A 100 9.63 -4.68 12.43
C MET A 100 8.13 -4.43 12.37
N ARG A 101 7.29 -5.34 12.93
CA ARG A 101 5.84 -5.14 13.06
C ARG A 101 5.50 -3.97 13.98
N ALA A 102 6.19 -3.88 15.10
CA ALA A 102 6.02 -2.79 16.07
C ALA A 102 6.37 -1.43 15.48
N LEU A 103 7.50 -1.32 14.78
CA LEU A 103 7.88 -0.09 14.08
C LEU A 103 6.86 0.30 13.00
N HIS A 104 6.35 -0.69 12.24
CA HIS A 104 5.33 -0.44 11.23
C HIS A 104 4.04 0.12 11.84
N GLY A 105 3.51 -0.53 12.87
CA GLY A 105 2.33 -0.06 13.60
C GLY A 105 2.53 1.33 14.21
N LEU A 106 3.69 1.57 14.80
CA LEU A 106 4.04 2.87 15.37
C LEU A 106 4.11 3.97 14.30
N GLY A 107 4.72 3.68 13.14
CA GLY A 107 4.80 4.61 12.02
C GLY A 107 3.42 4.97 11.47
N LEU A 108 2.53 3.98 11.30
CA LEU A 108 1.16 4.21 10.88
C LEU A 108 0.38 5.04 11.90
N THR A 109 0.57 4.77 13.20
CA THR A 109 -0.09 5.53 14.27
C THR A 109 0.37 6.98 14.29
N ALA A 110 1.68 7.22 14.14
CA ALA A 110 2.22 8.58 14.02
C ALA A 110 1.63 9.30 12.80
N TRP A 111 1.47 8.61 11.67
CA TRP A 111 0.85 9.18 10.49
C TRP A 111 -0.62 9.57 10.72
N LYS A 112 -1.43 8.68 11.28
CA LYS A 112 -2.84 8.96 11.61
C LYS A 112 -3.01 10.13 12.58
N ASP A 113 -2.07 10.30 13.50
CA ASP A 113 -2.04 11.42 14.47
C ASP A 113 -1.46 12.72 13.87
N GLY A 114 -1.12 12.74 12.59
CA GLY A 114 -0.57 13.92 11.89
C GLY A 114 0.91 14.21 12.19
N ARG A 115 1.60 13.33 12.90
CA ARG A 115 3.05 13.42 13.21
C ARG A 115 3.87 12.91 12.03
N ILE A 116 3.76 13.60 10.90
CA ILE A 116 4.28 13.17 9.60
C ILE A 116 5.79 12.94 9.60
N ASP A 117 6.56 13.85 10.24
CA ASP A 117 8.03 13.73 10.30
C ASP A 117 8.47 12.54 11.14
N GLU A 118 7.75 12.21 12.22
CA GLU A 118 7.99 11.00 13.03
C GLU A 118 7.74 9.75 12.19
N ALA A 119 6.61 9.67 11.49
CA ALA A 119 6.27 8.55 10.62
C ALA A 119 7.33 8.34 9.53
N ILE A 120 7.77 9.42 8.85
CA ILE A 120 8.86 9.39 7.86
C ILE A 120 10.17 8.86 8.50
N GLY A 121 10.49 9.30 9.70
CA GLY A 121 11.68 8.86 10.44
C GLY A 121 11.66 7.35 10.70
N ILE A 122 10.54 6.86 11.23
CA ILE A 122 10.32 5.43 11.52
C ILE A 122 10.42 4.58 10.24
N PHE A 123 9.72 4.96 9.18
CA PHE A 123 9.75 4.19 7.93
C PHE A 123 11.11 4.23 7.23
N LYS A 124 11.85 5.34 7.31
CA LYS A 124 13.25 5.38 6.87
C LYS A 124 14.14 4.44 7.69
N GLN A 125 13.91 4.31 8.99
CA GLN A 125 14.60 3.34 9.83
C GLN A 125 14.29 1.92 9.37
N MET A 126 13.02 1.59 9.16
CA MET A 126 12.60 0.27 8.66
C MET A 126 13.26 -0.09 7.33
N LEU A 127 13.31 0.84 6.37
CA LEU A 127 13.97 0.63 5.08
C LEU A 127 15.50 0.42 5.19
N LYS A 128 16.15 0.97 6.23
CA LYS A 128 17.57 0.69 6.52
C LYS A 128 17.77 -0.71 7.12
N LEU A 129 16.83 -1.16 7.96
CA LEU A 129 16.87 -2.47 8.60
C LEU A 129 16.50 -3.59 7.62
N ASN A 130 15.58 -3.32 6.72
CA ASN A 130 15.08 -4.25 5.70
C ASN A 130 15.03 -3.56 4.31
N PRO A 131 16.13 -3.49 3.57
CA PRO A 131 16.17 -2.83 2.25
C PRO A 131 15.27 -3.47 1.20
N ASN A 132 14.93 -4.77 1.34
CA ASN A 132 14.00 -5.48 0.46
C ASN A 132 12.55 -5.05 0.69
N ASP A 133 12.27 -4.41 1.82
CA ASP A 133 10.98 -3.83 2.17
C ASP A 133 9.80 -4.82 2.03
N ASN A 134 9.88 -5.93 2.70
CA ASN A 134 8.83 -6.96 2.69
C ASN A 134 7.50 -6.48 3.29
N GLN A 135 7.50 -5.35 4.01
CA GLN A 135 6.31 -4.74 4.60
C GLN A 135 5.71 -3.62 3.73
N GLY A 136 6.35 -3.25 2.63
CA GLY A 136 5.82 -2.30 1.66
C GLY A 136 5.84 -0.84 2.10
N VAL A 137 6.64 -0.46 3.11
CA VAL A 137 6.70 0.93 3.62
C VAL A 137 7.18 1.93 2.56
N ARG A 138 7.91 1.47 1.52
CA ARG A 138 8.30 2.33 0.40
C ARG A 138 7.11 2.97 -0.32
N TYR A 139 5.96 2.29 -0.33
CA TYR A 139 4.74 2.80 -0.97
C TYR A 139 4.04 3.88 -0.13
N LEU A 140 4.34 3.94 1.18
CA LEU A 140 3.80 4.94 2.10
C LEU A 140 4.60 6.25 2.09
N MET A 141 5.87 6.20 1.64
CA MET A 141 6.76 7.36 1.67
C MET A 141 6.30 8.50 0.76
N GLY A 142 5.83 8.17 -0.45
CA GLY A 142 5.29 9.16 -1.38
C GLY A 142 4.10 9.93 -0.80
N PRO A 143 3.04 9.24 -0.33
CA PRO A 143 1.90 9.87 0.36
C PRO A 143 2.29 10.73 1.57
N LEU A 144 3.23 10.29 2.39
CA LEU A 144 3.71 11.06 3.55
C LEU A 144 4.35 12.39 3.14
N PHE A 145 5.26 12.36 2.16
CA PHE A 145 5.86 13.59 1.64
C PHE A 145 4.85 14.48 0.93
N HIS A 146 3.87 13.90 0.24
CA HIS A 146 2.77 14.64 -0.38
C HIS A 146 1.93 15.37 0.68
N GLN A 147 1.55 14.67 1.75
CA GLN A 147 0.81 15.27 2.87
C GLN A 147 1.60 16.36 3.60
N LYS A 148 2.93 16.20 3.70
CA LYS A 148 3.85 17.22 4.23
C LYS A 148 3.93 18.46 3.34
N GLY A 149 3.51 18.39 2.08
CA GLY A 149 3.66 19.44 1.07
C GLY A 149 5.01 19.42 0.33
N ASP A 150 5.87 18.45 0.60
CA ASP A 150 7.14 18.26 -0.11
C ASP A 150 6.87 17.44 -1.40
N LEU A 151 6.26 18.11 -2.37
CA LEU A 151 5.90 17.47 -3.63
C LEU A 151 7.09 17.01 -4.46
N GLU A 152 8.28 17.60 -4.25
CA GLU A 152 9.48 17.18 -4.95
C GLU A 152 9.94 15.80 -4.47
N GLU A 153 10.04 15.63 -3.15
CA GLU A 153 10.42 14.36 -2.56
C GLU A 153 9.32 13.31 -2.77
N ALA A 154 8.04 13.68 -2.67
CA ALA A 154 6.92 12.81 -2.99
C ALA A 154 7.05 12.23 -4.42
N CYS A 155 7.30 13.08 -5.43
CA CYS A 155 7.49 12.65 -6.81
C CYS A 155 8.70 11.70 -6.99
N LYS A 156 9.78 11.86 -6.21
CA LYS A 156 10.92 10.92 -6.24
C LYS A 156 10.49 9.53 -5.77
N TRP A 157 9.75 9.47 -4.66
CA TRP A 157 9.25 8.22 -4.11
C TRP A 157 8.21 7.56 -5.02
N TYR A 158 7.24 8.29 -5.53
CA TYR A 158 6.24 7.78 -6.47
C TYR A 158 6.88 7.23 -7.74
N ARG A 159 7.85 7.95 -8.33
CA ARG A 159 8.56 7.49 -9.53
C ARG A 159 9.34 6.20 -9.29
N LYS A 160 9.97 6.06 -8.11
CA LYS A 160 10.72 4.86 -7.74
C LYS A 160 9.83 3.64 -7.55
N ASN A 161 8.56 3.85 -7.17
CA ASN A 161 7.59 2.82 -6.85
C ASN A 161 6.34 2.93 -7.75
N SER A 162 6.57 3.17 -9.03
CA SER A 162 5.51 3.35 -10.03
C SER A 162 4.90 2.03 -10.54
N ASP A 163 5.30 0.91 -9.99
CA ASP A 163 4.68 -0.40 -10.13
C ASP A 163 3.33 -0.51 -9.40
N ASP A 164 3.09 0.34 -8.40
CA ASP A 164 1.83 0.44 -7.68
C ASP A 164 0.87 1.44 -8.36
N PRO A 165 -0.38 1.04 -8.70
CA PRO A 165 -1.35 1.92 -9.34
C PRO A 165 -1.73 3.15 -8.51
N HIS A 166 -1.81 3.03 -7.18
CA HIS A 166 -2.15 4.14 -6.28
C HIS A 166 -1.05 5.21 -6.33
N ASN A 167 0.21 4.77 -6.33
CA ASN A 167 1.35 5.67 -6.47
C ASN A 167 1.38 6.37 -7.84
N LEU A 168 0.95 5.71 -8.92
CA LEU A 168 0.85 6.36 -10.24
C LEU A 168 -0.19 7.48 -10.24
N TYR A 169 -1.37 7.27 -9.67
CA TYR A 169 -2.39 8.32 -9.57
C TYR A 169 -1.89 9.50 -8.72
N ASN A 170 -1.32 9.20 -7.55
CA ASN A 170 -0.75 10.22 -6.67
C ASN A 170 0.43 10.95 -7.32
N TYR A 171 1.25 10.25 -8.14
CA TYR A 171 2.35 10.86 -8.89
C TYR A 171 1.83 11.85 -9.94
N GLY A 172 0.81 11.45 -10.71
CA GLY A 172 0.17 12.34 -11.67
C GLY A 172 -0.39 13.60 -11.01
N LEU A 173 -1.08 13.45 -9.86
CA LEU A 173 -1.60 14.57 -9.10
C LEU A 173 -0.48 15.49 -8.57
N ALA A 174 0.57 14.93 -7.97
CA ALA A 174 1.70 15.71 -7.45
C ALA A 174 2.45 16.49 -8.55
N LEU A 175 2.61 15.89 -9.74
CA LEU A 175 3.17 16.58 -10.90
C LEU A 175 2.26 17.73 -11.37
N PHE A 176 0.94 17.53 -11.38
CA PHE A 176 -0.02 18.59 -11.72
C PHE A 176 0.09 19.75 -10.74
N GLN A 177 0.12 19.48 -9.45
CA GLN A 177 0.30 20.50 -8.41
C GLN A 177 1.63 21.27 -8.54
N GLN A 178 2.67 20.62 -9.06
CA GLN A 178 3.94 21.25 -9.42
C GLN A 178 3.89 22.04 -10.73
N LYS A 179 2.72 22.16 -11.40
CA LYS A 179 2.54 22.80 -12.71
C LYS A 179 3.27 22.09 -13.87
N LYS A 180 3.63 20.81 -13.70
CA LYS A 180 4.23 19.95 -14.71
C LYS A 180 3.13 19.15 -15.43
N THR A 181 2.16 19.86 -15.99
CA THR A 181 0.90 19.29 -16.51
C THR A 181 1.11 18.33 -17.68
N ASP A 182 2.10 18.57 -18.53
CA ASP A 182 2.50 17.67 -19.61
C ASP A 182 2.91 16.29 -19.07
N ARG A 183 3.78 16.27 -18.07
CA ARG A 183 4.22 15.03 -17.41
C ARG A 183 3.09 14.40 -16.59
N ALA A 184 2.27 15.20 -15.91
CA ALA A 184 1.09 14.71 -15.20
C ALA A 184 0.15 13.96 -16.15
N THR A 185 -0.11 14.51 -17.36
CA THR A 185 -0.94 13.86 -18.37
C THR A 185 -0.39 12.49 -18.77
N GLU A 186 0.92 12.39 -19.01
CA GLU A 186 1.57 11.12 -19.34
C GLU A 186 1.41 10.08 -18.23
N ILE A 187 1.70 10.47 -16.98
CA ILE A 187 1.61 9.58 -15.83
C ILE A 187 0.16 9.16 -15.54
N LEU A 188 -0.82 10.06 -15.70
CA LEU A 188 -2.22 9.72 -15.49
C LEU A 188 -2.77 8.74 -16.56
N ILE A 189 -2.27 8.78 -17.79
CA ILE A 189 -2.59 7.76 -18.80
C ILE A 189 -2.04 6.39 -18.35
N PHE A 190 -0.81 6.32 -17.86
CA PHE A 190 -0.27 5.08 -17.27
C PHE A 190 -1.05 4.61 -16.05
N ALA A 191 -1.45 5.53 -15.16
CA ALA A 191 -2.28 5.20 -13.99
C ALA A 191 -3.62 4.56 -14.41
N ILE A 192 -4.29 5.13 -15.42
CA ILE A 192 -5.53 4.58 -16.00
C ILE A 192 -5.30 3.18 -16.59
N SER A 193 -4.15 2.94 -17.22
CA SER A 193 -3.83 1.61 -17.76
C SER A 193 -3.57 0.58 -16.66
N SER A 194 -3.00 1.00 -15.54
CA SER A 194 -2.70 0.15 -14.38
C SER A 194 -3.95 -0.20 -13.57
N ASN A 195 -4.78 0.80 -13.25
CA ASN A 195 -6.10 0.57 -12.63
C ASN A 195 -7.16 1.45 -13.31
N PRO A 196 -7.95 0.90 -14.23
CA PRO A 196 -8.95 1.66 -14.99
C PRO A 196 -10.20 2.02 -14.20
N TYR A 197 -10.30 1.67 -12.93
CA TYR A 197 -11.49 1.94 -12.09
C TYR A 197 -11.33 3.18 -11.22
N VAL A 198 -10.12 3.63 -10.92
CA VAL A 198 -9.90 4.83 -10.07
C VAL A 198 -10.45 6.09 -10.72
N ALA A 199 -10.08 6.36 -11.97
CA ALA A 199 -10.52 7.58 -12.66
C ALA A 199 -12.06 7.73 -12.72
N PRO A 200 -12.84 6.72 -13.14
CA PRO A 200 -14.29 6.86 -13.17
C PRO A 200 -14.93 6.97 -11.77
N ILE A 201 -14.34 6.41 -10.70
CA ILE A 201 -14.84 6.61 -9.34
C ILE A 201 -14.62 8.07 -8.92
N LEU A 202 -13.41 8.61 -9.08
CA LEU A 202 -13.10 10.01 -8.79
C LEU A 202 -13.99 10.99 -9.55
N LEU A 203 -14.37 10.63 -10.78
CA LEU A 203 -15.18 11.47 -11.67
C LEU A 203 -16.70 11.23 -11.56
N GLY A 204 -17.15 10.34 -10.68
CA GLY A 204 -18.56 9.97 -10.56
C GLY A 204 -19.14 9.33 -11.84
N LYS A 205 -18.31 8.65 -12.65
CA LYS A 205 -18.72 8.06 -13.92
C LYS A 205 -18.99 6.55 -13.79
N ARG A 206 -19.68 6.00 -14.81
CA ARG A 206 -19.96 4.59 -14.87
C ARG A 206 -18.67 3.78 -14.97
N LEU A 207 -18.54 2.77 -14.10
CA LEU A 207 -17.38 1.88 -14.08
C LEU A 207 -17.35 0.97 -15.32
N PRO A 208 -16.14 0.66 -15.82
CA PRO A 208 -15.96 -0.45 -16.74
C PRO A 208 -16.49 -1.76 -16.15
N ARG A 209 -16.92 -2.67 -17.01
CA ARG A 209 -17.37 -3.99 -16.55
C ARG A 209 -16.19 -4.72 -15.91
N ARG A 210 -16.38 -5.20 -14.66
CA ARG A 210 -15.40 -6.04 -13.95
C ARG A 210 -15.09 -7.27 -14.81
N ASP A 211 -13.82 -7.57 -14.98
CA ASP A 211 -13.39 -8.83 -15.57
C ASP A 211 -12.75 -9.74 -14.50
N TRP A 212 -12.51 -10.98 -14.89
CA TRP A 212 -11.98 -12.00 -13.98
C TRP A 212 -10.60 -11.65 -13.42
N TRP A 213 -9.75 -11.02 -14.21
CA TRP A 213 -8.37 -10.65 -13.81
C TRP A 213 -8.34 -9.60 -12.70
N HIS A 214 -9.30 -8.70 -12.69
CA HIS A 214 -9.40 -7.64 -11.71
C HIS A 214 -10.01 -8.08 -10.38
N GLY A 215 -10.41 -9.36 -10.26
CA GLY A 215 -10.95 -9.94 -9.02
C GLY A 215 -9.89 -10.28 -7.98
N ILE A 216 -8.62 -10.35 -8.37
CA ILE A 216 -7.49 -10.85 -7.56
C ILE A 216 -6.28 -9.94 -7.60
N SER A 217 -6.35 -8.76 -8.20
CA SER A 217 -5.19 -7.88 -8.40
C SER A 217 -5.43 -6.47 -7.87
N TRP A 218 -4.34 -5.79 -7.58
CA TRP A 218 -4.27 -4.35 -7.25
C TRP A 218 -4.93 -3.43 -8.30
N ALA A 219 -5.27 -3.96 -9.46
CA ALA A 219 -5.98 -3.28 -10.52
C ALA A 219 -7.51 -3.50 -10.47
N GLY A 220 -8.03 -4.05 -9.37
CA GLY A 220 -9.46 -4.29 -9.19
C GLY A 220 -10.27 -3.07 -8.78
N PRO A 221 -11.60 -3.13 -8.95
CA PRO A 221 -12.47 -2.03 -8.54
C PRO A 221 -12.52 -1.83 -7.02
N ASP A 222 -12.22 -2.86 -6.22
CA ASP A 222 -12.19 -2.77 -4.76
C ASP A 222 -10.97 -1.94 -4.33
N CYS A 223 -9.77 -2.26 -4.82
CA CYS A 223 -8.57 -1.43 -4.59
C CYS A 223 -8.74 0.01 -5.11
N ALA A 224 -9.54 0.21 -6.17
CA ALA A 224 -9.82 1.58 -6.64
C ALA A 224 -10.71 2.36 -5.65
N ARG A 225 -11.64 1.69 -4.94
CA ARG A 225 -12.42 2.32 -3.87
C ARG A 225 -11.55 2.66 -2.68
N ASP A 226 -10.69 1.72 -2.26
CA ASP A 226 -9.73 1.95 -1.17
C ASP A 226 -8.85 3.17 -1.48
N TYR A 227 -8.35 3.27 -2.73
CA TYR A 227 -7.60 4.45 -3.16
C TYR A 227 -8.39 5.75 -3.01
N VAL A 228 -9.66 5.76 -3.45
CA VAL A 228 -10.48 6.97 -3.38
C VAL A 228 -10.86 7.32 -1.94
N GLU A 229 -11.07 6.33 -1.08
CA GLU A 229 -11.28 6.52 0.35
C GLU A 229 -10.04 7.17 1.00
N ASP A 230 -8.84 6.66 0.69
CA ASP A 230 -7.59 7.12 1.28
C ASP A 230 -7.10 8.47 0.72
N TYR A 231 -7.28 8.72 -0.60
CA TYR A 231 -6.63 9.83 -1.29
C TYR A 231 -7.56 10.72 -2.11
N GLY A 232 -8.85 10.40 -2.23
CA GLY A 232 -9.82 11.16 -3.04
C GLY A 232 -9.91 12.63 -2.64
N PHE A 233 -9.76 12.91 -1.34
CA PHE A 233 -9.79 14.27 -0.81
C PHE A 233 -8.67 15.18 -1.36
N TRP A 234 -7.54 14.64 -1.82
CA TRP A 234 -6.50 15.44 -2.48
C TRP A 234 -6.94 15.94 -3.86
N TRP A 235 -7.71 15.11 -4.58
CA TRP A 235 -8.29 15.48 -5.88
C TRP A 235 -9.40 16.52 -5.75
N GLU A 236 -10.21 16.42 -4.70
CA GLU A 236 -11.27 17.38 -4.41
C GLU A 236 -10.74 18.77 -4.06
N LYS A 237 -9.59 18.83 -3.39
CA LYS A 237 -8.90 20.10 -3.09
C LYS A 237 -8.33 20.79 -4.32
N GLU A 238 -8.11 20.07 -5.41
CA GLU A 238 -7.52 20.57 -6.66
C GLU A 238 -8.45 20.25 -7.84
N MET A 239 -9.59 20.93 -7.91
CA MET A 239 -10.64 20.70 -8.92
C MET A 239 -10.13 20.72 -10.37
N SER A 240 -9.08 21.51 -10.65
CA SER A 240 -8.45 21.55 -11.97
C SER A 240 -7.73 20.25 -12.33
N SER A 241 -7.27 19.48 -11.34
CA SER A 241 -6.71 18.13 -11.58
C SER A 241 -7.79 17.13 -12.01
N LEU A 242 -8.99 17.23 -11.45
CA LEU A 242 -10.15 16.44 -11.88
C LEU A 242 -10.56 16.77 -13.31
N ALA A 243 -10.48 18.06 -13.71
CA ALA A 243 -10.75 18.48 -15.09
C ALA A 243 -9.73 17.87 -16.08
N LEU A 244 -8.45 17.84 -15.70
CA LEU A 244 -7.43 17.13 -16.50
C LEU A 244 -7.72 15.63 -16.58
N LEU A 245 -8.04 14.99 -15.45
CA LEU A 245 -8.36 13.57 -15.41
C LEU A 245 -9.59 13.24 -16.26
N ASP A 246 -10.61 14.11 -16.23
CA ASP A 246 -11.83 13.97 -17.04
C ASP A 246 -11.54 14.10 -18.55
N LEU A 247 -10.71 15.06 -18.95
CA LEU A 247 -10.25 15.18 -20.33
C LEU A 247 -9.53 13.91 -20.79
N ILE A 248 -8.62 13.38 -19.99
CA ILE A 248 -7.86 12.16 -20.31
C ILE A 248 -8.83 10.97 -20.42
N TRP A 249 -9.63 10.74 -19.40
CA TRP A 249 -10.59 9.62 -19.34
C TRP A 249 -11.60 9.68 -20.48
N GLY A 250 -12.14 10.87 -20.78
CA GLY A 250 -13.16 11.09 -21.80
C GLY A 250 -12.65 11.08 -23.23
N SER A 251 -11.32 11.06 -23.43
CA SER A 251 -10.75 11.07 -24.79
C SER A 251 -11.09 9.80 -25.56
N ALA A 252 -11.40 9.95 -26.86
CA ALA A 252 -11.75 8.83 -27.73
C ALA A 252 -10.62 7.79 -27.80
N GLU A 253 -9.38 8.25 -27.78
CA GLU A 253 -8.19 7.43 -27.84
C GLU A 253 -8.02 6.55 -26.59
N VAL A 254 -8.16 7.12 -25.39
CA VAL A 254 -8.09 6.36 -24.12
C VAL A 254 -9.25 5.37 -24.03
N GLN A 255 -10.47 5.79 -24.38
CA GLN A 255 -11.63 4.90 -24.36
C GLN A 255 -11.50 3.76 -25.38
N GLN A 256 -10.92 4.00 -26.55
CA GLN A 256 -10.65 2.95 -27.52
C GLN A 256 -9.58 1.97 -27.05
N ASN A 257 -8.51 2.48 -26.41
CA ASN A 257 -7.48 1.65 -25.82
C ASN A 257 -8.05 0.78 -24.69
N LEU A 258 -8.89 1.33 -23.83
CA LEU A 258 -9.58 0.58 -22.76
C LEU A 258 -10.48 -0.53 -23.32
N LYS A 259 -11.26 -0.24 -24.38
CA LYS A 259 -12.08 -1.28 -25.06
C LYS A 259 -11.22 -2.43 -25.59
N ASN A 260 -10.09 -2.10 -26.23
CA ASN A 260 -9.15 -3.10 -26.75
C ASN A 260 -8.48 -3.87 -25.60
N PHE A 261 -8.06 -3.19 -24.55
CA PHE A 261 -7.48 -3.79 -23.34
C PHE A 261 -8.41 -4.83 -22.73
N PHE A 262 -9.66 -4.49 -22.45
CA PHE A 262 -10.63 -5.44 -21.89
C PHE A 262 -10.99 -6.57 -22.86
N ARG A 263 -10.95 -6.32 -24.19
CA ARG A 263 -11.14 -7.37 -25.19
C ARG A 263 -9.99 -8.38 -25.17
N LEU A 264 -8.76 -7.90 -25.15
CA LEU A 264 -7.54 -8.74 -25.10
C LEU A 264 -7.50 -9.55 -23.80
N ARG A 265 -7.81 -8.93 -22.66
CA ARG A 265 -7.90 -9.61 -21.35
C ARG A 265 -8.91 -10.76 -21.38
N ARG A 266 -10.10 -10.53 -21.94
CA ARG A 266 -11.09 -11.60 -22.11
C ARG A 266 -10.64 -12.69 -23.07
N ALA A 267 -9.88 -12.36 -24.11
CA ALA A 267 -9.30 -13.36 -24.99
C ALA A 267 -8.27 -14.23 -24.26
N MET A 268 -7.43 -13.61 -23.39
CA MET A 268 -6.44 -14.35 -22.58
C MET A 268 -7.07 -15.39 -21.66
N THR A 269 -8.29 -15.15 -21.12
CA THR A 269 -8.98 -16.15 -20.29
C THR A 269 -9.46 -17.36 -21.09
N LYS A 270 -9.62 -17.20 -22.40
CA LYS A 270 -10.09 -18.25 -23.33
C LYS A 270 -8.96 -18.89 -24.14
N ALA A 271 -7.75 -18.39 -24.00
CA ALA A 271 -6.58 -18.88 -24.76
C ALA A 271 -6.26 -20.33 -24.34
N ASN A 272 -6.06 -21.17 -25.33
CA ASN A 272 -5.81 -22.61 -25.13
C ASN A 272 -4.35 -22.92 -24.82
N THR A 273 -3.42 -22.04 -25.24
CA THR A 273 -1.96 -22.24 -25.08
C THR A 273 -1.29 -21.12 -24.31
N GLY A 274 -0.15 -21.42 -23.70
CA GLY A 274 0.70 -20.40 -23.04
C GLY A 274 1.20 -19.35 -24.04
N GLU A 275 1.58 -19.77 -25.24
CA GLU A 275 2.07 -18.88 -26.30
C GLU A 275 1.00 -17.87 -26.75
N GLU A 276 -0.26 -18.32 -26.91
CA GLU A 276 -1.38 -17.45 -27.22
C GLU A 276 -1.60 -16.41 -26.10
N ARG A 277 -1.54 -16.83 -24.83
CA ARG A 277 -1.66 -15.90 -23.67
C ARG A 277 -0.56 -14.85 -23.67
N VAL A 278 0.70 -15.27 -23.91
CA VAL A 278 1.85 -14.35 -23.97
C VAL A 278 1.69 -13.36 -25.13
N SER A 279 1.24 -13.82 -26.30
CA SER A 279 0.98 -12.95 -27.47
C SER A 279 -0.08 -11.90 -27.19
N LEU A 280 -1.22 -12.32 -26.59
CA LEU A 280 -2.29 -11.42 -26.17
C LEU A 280 -1.85 -10.43 -25.10
N GLY A 281 -1.01 -10.87 -24.15
CA GLY A 281 -0.40 -10.01 -23.13
C GLY A 281 0.45 -8.92 -23.77
N ARG A 282 1.37 -9.28 -24.65
CA ARG A 282 2.19 -8.31 -25.40
C ARG A 282 1.35 -7.31 -26.21
N ALA A 283 0.28 -7.79 -26.85
CA ALA A 283 -0.65 -6.91 -27.57
C ALA A 283 -1.38 -5.94 -26.63
N SER A 284 -1.69 -6.37 -25.40
CA SER A 284 -2.27 -5.53 -24.35
C SER A 284 -1.29 -4.45 -23.88
N ASP A 285 -0.03 -4.83 -23.62
CA ASP A 285 1.01 -3.91 -23.17
C ASP A 285 1.35 -2.87 -24.25
N GLU A 286 1.33 -3.28 -25.53
CA GLU A 286 1.60 -2.38 -26.66
C GLU A 286 0.55 -1.26 -26.80
N LEU A 287 -0.67 -1.43 -26.29
CA LEU A 287 -1.67 -0.34 -26.25
C LEU A 287 -1.17 0.87 -25.43
N TRP A 288 -0.40 0.59 -24.41
CA TRP A 288 0.10 1.57 -23.45
C TRP A 288 1.62 1.72 -23.50
N SER A 289 2.23 1.39 -24.64
CA SER A 289 3.67 1.55 -24.79
C SER A 289 4.09 3.01 -24.57
N PRO A 290 5.28 3.29 -24.00
CA PRO A 290 5.72 4.65 -23.67
C PRO A 290 5.65 5.60 -24.87
N LYS A 291 5.96 5.10 -26.08
CA LYS A 291 5.87 5.88 -27.31
C LYS A 291 4.43 6.31 -27.66
N LYS A 292 3.45 5.42 -27.48
CA LYS A 292 2.03 5.71 -27.73
C LYS A 292 1.48 6.65 -26.66
N VAL A 293 1.78 6.36 -25.39
CA VAL A 293 1.35 7.19 -24.27
C VAL A 293 1.92 8.61 -24.38
N GLY A 294 3.22 8.76 -24.68
CA GLY A 294 3.84 10.07 -24.85
C GLY A 294 3.20 10.90 -25.99
N ARG A 295 2.86 10.27 -27.13
CA ARG A 295 2.14 10.96 -28.22
C ARG A 295 0.74 11.39 -27.81
N LEU A 296 0.01 10.50 -27.12
CA LEU A 296 -1.34 10.79 -26.64
C LEU A 296 -1.32 11.88 -25.57
N ALA A 297 -0.38 11.83 -24.64
CA ALA A 297 -0.20 12.84 -23.63
C ALA A 297 0.06 14.24 -24.23
N ALA A 298 0.94 14.33 -25.24
CA ALA A 298 1.21 15.59 -25.92
C ALA A 298 -0.04 16.16 -26.61
N LEU A 299 -0.85 15.30 -27.25
CA LEU A 299 -2.11 15.71 -27.88
C LEU A 299 -3.13 16.21 -26.85
N LEU A 300 -3.32 15.48 -25.74
CA LEU A 300 -4.30 15.83 -24.70
C LEU A 300 -3.85 17.08 -23.92
N TYR A 301 -2.57 17.24 -23.68
CA TYR A 301 -2.03 18.44 -23.05
C TYR A 301 -2.31 19.71 -23.88
N GLN A 302 -2.24 19.64 -25.22
CA GLN A 302 -2.60 20.76 -26.07
C GLN A 302 -4.09 21.10 -26.02
N ARG A 303 -4.95 20.11 -25.78
CA ARG A 303 -6.41 20.32 -25.58
C ARG A 303 -6.75 20.89 -24.21
N PHE A 304 -5.90 20.71 -23.22
CA PHE A 304 -6.11 21.20 -21.85
C PHE A 304 -5.67 22.65 -21.66
N LYS A 305 -4.70 23.13 -22.44
CA LYS A 305 -4.28 24.55 -22.45
C LYS A 305 -5.38 25.47 -22.95
#